data_a50b85aa5198ebd2c6d9cee6b67f5584
#
_entry.id   a50b85aa5198ebd2c6d9cee6b67f5584
#
_cell.length_a   1.000
_cell.length_b   1.000
_cell.length_c   1.000
_cell.angle_alpha   90.00
_cell.angle_beta   90.00
_cell.angle_gamma   90.00
#
_symmetry.space_group_name_H-M   'P 1'
#
loop_
_entity.id
_entity.type
_entity.pdbx_description
1 polymer ?
#
loop_
_entity_poly.entity_id
_entity_poly.type
_entity_poly.pdbx_seq_one_letter_code
_entity_poly.pdbx_strand_id
1 'polypeptide(L)'
;MLKNALTLCALVGAVCTPLSLKAQEQNTRTYFTARITAQEVPQQLSSDERDHYRRLFSAIEGEQWAEVEAMLSQRPGGLLTDVARAEYYLHANSPRVELPALLDWLRSGQNLPQAEQIGRLSITRGATSAPNLPYVRPTQSQGSMPRRTRPSSIDDGTMPAEMRSAILERISNDDPFGARQLLDGIDASLSSAARAEWRQRVAWSFFIENLDAEALAMAQTVGAGSGSWVAEGDWVAGLAAWRLNDCQTASEYFQRSAAGAASPNLRAAALYWGSRAAMRCRQPDLSTRLLTNAASDDRTMYGMLAAEQLGQRLPNRVESADFSQEDWRSVQSERNVRIAIALAEIGQDNLGSQVLLHQARIGDPRNYAALSRLARALDFPQTQLFMAYNAPSGAQADPASHFPSPKIAPYNGWRVDPALAFAHILQESAFRPNATSPANAQGLMQITPITVRQHAPSLGVSASQVNIYDPEINLAFGQRNLEMLRDHPTTRGRLPVIMAAYNAGMTPITRWESEIRDFGDPLLYMEAIPYWETRGYVAIVMRNYWMYERQANAASPSRMALAQNGWPLFPDGNGLNNGRVYMSAGGN
;
A
#
# COMPACT_ATOMS: atom_id res chain seq x y z
N MET A 1 30.50 9.71 -86.84
CA MET A 1 29.05 9.86 -86.47
C MET A 1 28.90 9.19 -85.13
N LEU A 2 29.00 9.99 -84.08
CA LEU A 2 28.98 9.53 -82.66
C LEU A 2 27.52 9.67 -82.19
N LYS A 3 26.99 8.63 -81.50
CA LYS A 3 25.79 8.71 -80.70
C LYS A 3 26.16 8.53 -79.24
N ASN A 4 25.93 9.58 -78.47
CA ASN A 4 26.11 9.60 -77.01
C ASN A 4 24.97 8.80 -76.33
N ALA A 5 25.32 7.89 -75.45
CA ALA A 5 24.41 7.25 -74.50
C ALA A 5 24.67 7.90 -73.11
N LEU A 6 23.70 8.65 -72.59
CA LEU A 6 23.68 9.11 -71.19
C LEU A 6 23.10 8.00 -70.30
N THR A 7 23.92 7.53 -69.36
CA THR A 7 23.48 6.61 -68.29
C THR A 7 23.01 7.43 -67.09
N LEU A 8 21.74 7.30 -66.74
CA LEU A 8 21.10 7.95 -65.59
C LEU A 8 21.30 7.02 -64.36
N CYS A 9 22.17 7.41 -63.43
CA CYS A 9 22.26 6.76 -62.12
C CYS A 9 21.17 7.30 -61.20
N ALA A 10 20.18 6.46 -60.88
CA ALA A 10 19.17 6.74 -59.86
C ALA A 10 19.77 6.38 -58.48
N LEU A 11 20.06 7.40 -57.66
CA LEU A 11 20.37 7.23 -56.23
C LEU A 11 19.04 6.98 -55.48
N VAL A 12 18.82 5.74 -55.03
CA VAL A 12 17.76 5.41 -54.07
C VAL A 12 18.28 5.76 -52.68
N GLY A 13 17.90 6.93 -52.18
CA GLY A 13 18.10 7.32 -50.79
C GLY A 13 17.16 6.51 -49.89
N ALA A 14 17.70 5.52 -49.19
CA ALA A 14 16.98 4.86 -48.10
C ALA A 14 16.82 5.83 -46.94
N VAL A 15 15.62 6.42 -46.78
CA VAL A 15 15.26 7.15 -45.60
C VAL A 15 15.04 6.11 -44.47
N CYS A 16 16.07 5.88 -43.64
CA CYS A 16 15.93 5.20 -42.37
C CYS A 16 15.14 6.14 -41.42
N THR A 17 13.83 6.03 -41.42
CA THR A 17 13.04 6.53 -40.29
C THR A 17 13.38 5.68 -39.06
N PRO A 18 13.82 6.28 -37.94
CA PRO A 18 13.94 5.51 -36.70
C PRO A 18 12.54 5.04 -36.31
N LEU A 19 12.28 3.76 -36.47
CA LEU A 19 11.18 3.08 -35.79
C LEU A 19 11.49 3.23 -34.28
N SER A 20 10.93 4.26 -33.64
CA SER A 20 10.76 4.27 -32.20
C SER A 20 9.88 3.08 -31.87
N LEU A 21 10.48 1.97 -31.47
CA LEU A 21 9.78 0.91 -30.74
C LEU A 21 9.16 1.59 -29.50
N LYS A 22 7.91 2.03 -29.62
CA LYS A 22 7.05 2.24 -28.44
C LYS A 22 7.01 0.87 -27.79
N ALA A 23 7.64 0.72 -26.62
CA ALA A 23 7.42 -0.44 -25.79
C ALA A 23 5.89 -0.60 -25.68
N GLN A 24 5.37 -1.75 -26.10
CA GLN A 24 3.95 -2.01 -26.08
C GLN A 24 3.53 -1.98 -24.61
N GLU A 25 2.67 -1.02 -24.24
CA GLU A 25 2.17 -0.91 -22.87
C GLU A 25 1.52 -2.24 -22.49
N GLN A 26 2.01 -2.82 -21.41
CA GLN A 26 1.56 -4.13 -20.96
C GLN A 26 0.23 -3.96 -20.19
N ASN A 27 -0.72 -4.87 -20.38
CA ASN A 27 -1.96 -4.89 -19.65
C ASN A 27 -1.70 -5.47 -18.24
N THR A 28 -2.18 -4.80 -17.17
CA THR A 28 -2.04 -5.22 -15.77
C THR A 28 -2.50 -6.66 -15.56
N ARG A 29 -3.65 -7.04 -16.10
CA ARG A 29 -4.20 -8.39 -15.99
C ARG A 29 -3.25 -9.43 -16.59
N THR A 30 -2.75 -9.19 -17.80
CA THR A 30 -1.79 -10.08 -18.45
C THR A 30 -0.52 -10.22 -17.61
N TYR A 31 0.00 -9.11 -17.11
CA TYR A 31 1.19 -9.10 -16.27
C TYR A 31 1.01 -9.93 -15.00
N PHE A 32 -0.01 -9.63 -14.18
CA PHE A 32 -0.22 -10.31 -12.90
C PHE A 32 -0.66 -11.76 -13.07
N THR A 33 -1.44 -12.09 -14.11
CA THR A 33 -1.83 -13.48 -14.40
C THR A 33 -0.64 -14.34 -14.85
N ALA A 34 0.24 -13.80 -15.68
CA ALA A 34 1.43 -14.54 -16.12
C ALA A 34 2.38 -14.88 -14.94
N ARG A 35 2.39 -14.08 -13.89
CA ARG A 35 3.22 -14.33 -12.69
C ARG A 35 2.74 -15.48 -11.83
N ILE A 36 1.44 -15.84 -11.88
CA ILE A 36 0.89 -16.93 -11.04
C ILE A 36 1.61 -18.24 -11.32
N THR A 37 1.98 -18.51 -12.58
CA THR A 37 2.66 -19.73 -13.00
C THR A 37 4.17 -19.58 -13.21
N ALA A 38 4.71 -18.37 -13.03
CA ALA A 38 6.13 -18.12 -13.27
C ALA A 38 7.00 -18.76 -12.19
N GLN A 39 7.97 -19.58 -12.61
CA GLN A 39 9.02 -20.11 -11.76
C GLN A 39 10.21 -19.14 -11.78
N GLU A 40 10.35 -18.34 -10.74
CA GLU A 40 11.36 -17.27 -10.66
C GLU A 40 12.66 -17.71 -9.97
N VAL A 41 12.61 -18.82 -9.24
CA VAL A 41 13.76 -19.33 -8.45
C VAL A 41 14.09 -20.78 -8.82
N PRO A 42 15.38 -21.18 -8.81
CA PRO A 42 15.77 -22.55 -9.06
C PRO A 42 15.27 -23.51 -7.99
N GLN A 43 14.73 -24.65 -8.39
CA GLN A 43 14.29 -25.71 -7.49
C GLN A 43 15.45 -26.25 -6.64
N GLN A 44 15.19 -26.52 -5.37
CA GLN A 44 16.16 -27.03 -4.42
C GLN A 44 15.94 -28.53 -4.07
N LEU A 45 14.72 -29.02 -4.25
CA LEU A 45 14.34 -30.40 -3.90
C LEU A 45 13.92 -31.18 -5.15
N SER A 46 14.33 -32.44 -5.21
CA SER A 46 13.75 -33.41 -6.15
C SER A 46 12.28 -33.71 -5.77
N SER A 47 11.55 -34.38 -6.68
CA SER A 47 10.16 -34.81 -6.39
C SER A 47 10.07 -35.67 -5.14
N ASP A 48 10.98 -36.68 -5.02
CA ASP A 48 11.00 -37.59 -3.88
C ASP A 48 11.32 -36.88 -2.57
N GLU A 49 12.18 -35.84 -2.61
CA GLU A 49 12.49 -35.04 -1.42
C GLU A 49 11.30 -34.18 -1.00
N ARG A 50 10.60 -33.56 -1.97
CA ARG A 50 9.38 -32.81 -1.67
C ARG A 50 8.32 -33.68 -0.99
N ASP A 51 8.08 -34.87 -1.53
CA ASP A 51 7.08 -35.80 -0.97
C ASP A 51 7.51 -36.35 0.39
N HIS A 52 8.81 -36.61 0.59
CA HIS A 52 9.36 -37.00 1.89
C HIS A 52 9.16 -35.90 2.94
N TYR A 53 9.56 -34.66 2.63
CA TYR A 53 9.46 -33.56 3.58
C TYR A 53 8.01 -33.15 3.84
N ARG A 54 7.12 -33.15 2.86
CA ARG A 54 5.68 -32.91 3.11
C ARG A 54 5.11 -33.90 4.12
N ARG A 55 5.41 -35.21 3.96
CA ARG A 55 4.98 -36.23 4.92
C ARG A 55 5.62 -36.03 6.29
N LEU A 56 6.91 -35.70 6.34
CA LEU A 56 7.63 -35.47 7.60
C LEU A 56 7.02 -34.31 8.38
N PHE A 57 6.78 -33.15 7.75
CA PHE A 57 6.16 -32.01 8.42
C PHE A 57 4.70 -32.31 8.83
N SER A 58 3.95 -33.02 7.99
CA SER A 58 2.59 -33.46 8.36
C SER A 58 2.60 -34.44 9.55
N ALA A 59 3.58 -35.33 9.64
CA ALA A 59 3.75 -36.23 10.81
C ALA A 59 4.13 -35.46 12.07
N ILE A 60 4.93 -34.38 11.97
CA ILE A 60 5.23 -33.49 13.10
C ILE A 60 3.97 -32.79 13.59
N GLU A 61 3.20 -32.17 12.65
CA GLU A 61 1.92 -31.51 12.95
C GLU A 61 0.88 -32.49 13.55
N GLY A 62 0.90 -33.75 13.09
CA GLY A 62 0.04 -34.84 13.59
C GLY A 62 0.56 -35.55 14.85
N GLU A 63 1.68 -35.08 15.43
CA GLU A 63 2.30 -35.67 16.63
C GLU A 63 2.66 -37.17 16.51
N GLN A 64 2.98 -37.61 15.28
CA GLN A 64 3.30 -39.02 14.98
C GLN A 64 4.79 -39.31 15.21
N TRP A 65 5.24 -39.21 16.45
CA TRP A 65 6.68 -39.15 16.83
C TRP A 65 7.52 -40.31 16.35
N ALA A 66 6.99 -41.55 16.41
CA ALA A 66 7.70 -42.72 15.90
C ALA A 66 7.94 -42.66 14.38
N GLU A 67 6.99 -42.15 13.63
CA GLU A 67 7.14 -41.94 12.21
C GLU A 67 8.13 -40.81 11.92
N VAL A 68 8.07 -39.69 12.67
CA VAL A 68 9.01 -38.56 12.57
C VAL A 68 10.45 -39.05 12.75
N GLU A 69 10.74 -39.83 13.78
CA GLU A 69 12.08 -40.38 14.05
C GLU A 69 12.56 -41.33 12.94
N ALA A 70 11.68 -42.20 12.46
CA ALA A 70 11.99 -43.10 11.35
C ALA A 70 12.30 -42.30 10.06
N MET A 71 11.52 -41.27 9.74
CA MET A 71 11.73 -40.45 8.54
C MET A 71 12.98 -39.58 8.66
N LEU A 72 13.29 -39.01 9.82
CA LEU A 72 14.52 -38.25 10.07
C LEU A 72 15.77 -39.10 9.89
N SER A 73 15.72 -40.39 10.30
CA SER A 73 16.84 -41.33 10.16
C SER A 73 17.09 -41.76 8.71
N GLN A 74 16.10 -41.68 7.82
CA GLN A 74 16.24 -42.01 6.39
C GLN A 74 17.09 -40.98 5.62
N ARG A 75 17.04 -39.69 6.02
CA ARG A 75 17.75 -38.60 5.34
C ARG A 75 18.50 -37.69 6.34
N PRO A 76 19.53 -38.19 7.05
CA PRO A 76 20.17 -37.45 8.14
C PRO A 76 20.88 -36.16 7.70
N GLY A 77 21.29 -36.06 6.44
CA GLY A 77 21.97 -34.87 5.86
C GLY A 77 21.16 -34.11 4.84
N GLY A 78 19.85 -34.30 4.76
CA GLY A 78 18.98 -33.61 3.81
C GLY A 78 18.84 -32.11 4.10
N LEU A 79 18.50 -31.34 3.08
CA LEU A 79 18.48 -29.87 3.16
C LEU A 79 17.56 -29.34 4.27
N LEU A 80 16.37 -29.94 4.47
CA LEU A 80 15.38 -29.52 5.47
C LEU A 80 15.44 -30.34 6.77
N THR A 81 16.34 -31.33 6.90
CA THR A 81 16.38 -32.22 8.06
C THR A 81 16.60 -31.44 9.37
N ASP A 82 17.49 -30.43 9.38
CA ASP A 82 17.75 -29.67 10.60
C ASP A 82 16.54 -28.80 10.99
N VAL A 83 15.78 -28.28 10.00
CA VAL A 83 14.54 -27.53 10.27
C VAL A 83 13.49 -28.47 10.85
N ALA A 84 13.27 -29.64 10.24
CA ALA A 84 12.30 -30.62 10.74
C ALA A 84 12.66 -31.13 12.13
N ARG A 85 13.97 -31.37 12.41
CA ARG A 85 14.42 -31.70 13.76
C ARG A 85 14.15 -30.60 14.77
N ALA A 86 14.34 -29.31 14.38
CA ALA A 86 14.05 -28.20 15.27
C ALA A 86 12.56 -28.11 15.59
N GLU A 87 11.68 -28.23 14.59
CA GLU A 87 10.23 -28.25 14.80
C GLU A 87 9.81 -29.41 15.70
N TYR A 88 10.38 -30.62 15.51
CA TYR A 88 10.17 -31.77 16.39
C TYR A 88 10.66 -31.50 17.82
N TYR A 89 11.90 -31.01 18.00
CA TYR A 89 12.50 -30.81 19.33
C TYR A 89 11.83 -29.69 20.12
N LEU A 90 11.26 -28.73 19.47
CA LEU A 90 10.62 -27.57 20.09
C LEU A 90 9.09 -27.69 20.18
N HIS A 91 8.50 -28.73 19.61
CA HIS A 91 7.06 -28.95 19.69
C HIS A 91 6.63 -29.19 21.15
N ALA A 92 5.50 -28.57 21.55
CA ALA A 92 5.05 -28.59 22.94
C ALA A 92 4.82 -30.01 23.49
N ASN A 93 4.36 -30.93 22.63
CA ASN A 93 4.02 -32.31 22.98
C ASN A 93 5.06 -33.33 22.52
N SER A 94 6.26 -32.88 22.08
CA SER A 94 7.31 -33.80 21.67
C SER A 94 7.87 -34.60 22.85
N PRO A 95 8.37 -35.83 22.61
CA PRO A 95 9.16 -36.55 23.58
C PRO A 95 10.32 -35.70 24.10
N ARG A 96 10.71 -35.92 25.34
CA ARG A 96 11.83 -35.19 25.95
C ARG A 96 13.10 -35.41 25.14
N VAL A 97 13.68 -34.34 24.64
CA VAL A 97 14.96 -34.36 23.92
C VAL A 97 16.11 -34.17 24.91
N GLU A 98 17.09 -35.09 24.87
CA GLU A 98 18.24 -35.09 25.76
C GLU A 98 19.39 -34.22 25.24
N LEU A 99 20.27 -33.79 26.15
CA LEU A 99 21.35 -32.85 25.85
C LEU A 99 22.24 -33.24 24.65
N PRO A 100 22.68 -34.51 24.47
CA PRO A 100 23.51 -34.87 23.33
C PRO A 100 22.88 -34.57 21.97
N ALA A 101 21.57 -34.81 21.82
CA ALA A 101 20.84 -34.53 20.57
C ALA A 101 20.73 -33.02 20.28
N LEU A 102 20.53 -32.20 21.33
CA LEU A 102 20.50 -30.73 21.19
C LEU A 102 21.87 -30.17 20.78
N LEU A 103 22.94 -30.66 21.40
CA LEU A 103 24.31 -30.26 21.06
C LEU A 103 24.72 -30.72 19.65
N ASP A 104 24.26 -31.91 19.23
CA ASP A 104 24.47 -32.39 17.86
C ASP A 104 23.77 -31.49 16.84
N TRP A 105 22.51 -31.15 17.09
CA TRP A 105 21.74 -30.23 16.24
C TRP A 105 22.40 -28.86 16.16
N LEU A 106 22.91 -28.31 17.27
CA LEU A 106 23.56 -27.00 17.30
C LEU A 106 24.82 -26.90 16.42
N ARG A 107 25.46 -28.05 16.09
CA ARG A 107 26.61 -28.05 15.17
C ARG A 107 26.23 -27.76 13.72
N SER A 108 25.05 -28.20 13.27
CA SER A 108 24.58 -28.02 11.89
C SER A 108 23.52 -26.91 11.74
N GLY A 109 22.72 -26.68 12.79
CA GLY A 109 21.58 -25.78 12.80
C GLY A 109 21.84 -24.39 13.40
N GLN A 110 23.07 -24.06 13.81
CA GLN A 110 23.39 -22.79 14.49
C GLN A 110 22.99 -21.53 13.73
N ASN A 111 22.88 -21.59 12.41
CA ASN A 111 22.49 -20.47 11.56
C ASN A 111 20.96 -20.40 11.32
N LEU A 112 20.18 -21.32 11.86
CA LEU A 112 18.72 -21.33 11.75
C LEU A 112 18.06 -20.45 12.83
N PRO A 113 16.87 -19.90 12.59
CA PRO A 113 16.17 -19.06 13.56
C PRO A 113 15.86 -19.78 14.88
N GLN A 114 15.74 -21.11 14.89
CA GLN A 114 15.47 -21.92 16.06
C GLN A 114 16.69 -22.11 16.98
N ALA A 115 17.90 -21.73 16.53
CA ALA A 115 19.14 -21.99 17.25
C ALA A 115 19.19 -21.37 18.65
N GLU A 116 18.65 -20.17 18.82
CA GLU A 116 18.58 -19.50 20.13
C GLU A 116 17.69 -20.27 21.10
N GLN A 117 16.54 -20.78 20.64
CA GLN A 117 15.60 -21.53 21.47
C GLN A 117 16.16 -22.92 21.86
N ILE A 118 16.78 -23.62 20.90
CA ILE A 118 17.46 -24.89 21.16
C ILE A 118 18.67 -24.67 22.08
N GLY A 119 19.39 -23.58 21.92
CA GLY A 119 20.48 -23.19 22.83
C GLY A 119 19.99 -22.99 24.28
N ARG A 120 18.89 -22.29 24.49
CA ARG A 120 18.26 -22.15 25.81
C ARG A 120 17.81 -23.50 26.37
N LEU A 121 17.22 -24.34 25.52
CA LEU A 121 16.83 -25.71 25.93
C LEU A 121 18.03 -26.55 26.33
N SER A 122 19.18 -26.47 25.63
CA SER A 122 20.40 -27.19 25.96
C SER A 122 20.92 -26.81 27.35
N ILE A 123 20.89 -25.53 27.73
CA ILE A 123 21.23 -25.08 29.09
C ILE A 123 20.29 -25.71 30.12
N THR A 124 18.98 -25.71 29.84
CA THR A 124 17.99 -26.36 30.73
C THR A 124 18.24 -27.87 30.88
N ARG A 125 18.85 -28.50 29.87
CA ARG A 125 19.25 -29.93 29.88
C ARG A 125 20.65 -30.19 30.46
N GLY A 126 21.34 -29.15 30.96
CA GLY A 126 22.62 -29.28 31.67
C GLY A 126 23.85 -28.91 30.84
N ALA A 127 23.72 -28.22 29.75
CA ALA A 127 24.90 -27.65 29.06
C ALA A 127 25.59 -26.62 29.95
N THR A 128 26.94 -26.64 29.96
CA THR A 128 27.76 -25.78 30.81
C THR A 128 27.95 -24.36 30.26
N SER A 129 27.66 -24.15 28.99
CA SER A 129 27.79 -22.85 28.33
C SER A 129 26.75 -22.67 27.22
N ALA A 130 26.38 -21.43 26.97
CA ALA A 130 25.54 -21.08 25.82
C ALA A 130 26.30 -21.34 24.50
N PRO A 131 25.58 -21.75 23.41
CA PRO A 131 26.21 -21.92 22.11
C PRO A 131 26.68 -20.59 21.55
N ASN A 132 27.76 -20.60 20.77
CA ASN A 132 28.17 -19.43 19.99
C ASN A 132 27.30 -19.33 18.73
N LEU A 133 26.38 -18.39 18.70
CA LEU A 133 25.45 -18.19 17.60
C LEU A 133 25.83 -16.94 16.77
N PRO A 134 25.43 -16.90 15.50
CA PRO A 134 25.63 -15.70 14.68
C PRO A 134 24.97 -14.47 15.30
N TYR A 135 25.61 -13.32 15.14
CA TYR A 135 25.03 -12.06 15.60
C TYR A 135 23.83 -11.67 14.73
N VAL A 136 22.67 -11.61 15.36
CA VAL A 136 21.42 -11.19 14.72
C VAL A 136 21.31 -9.67 14.82
N ARG A 137 21.55 -8.98 13.69
CA ARG A 137 21.48 -7.52 13.64
C ARG A 137 20.05 -7.04 13.93
N PRO A 138 19.88 -6.03 14.81
CA PRO A 138 18.60 -5.39 15.01
C PRO A 138 18.16 -4.67 13.73
N THR A 139 16.85 -4.68 13.46
CA THR A 139 16.27 -3.94 12.34
C THR A 139 15.91 -2.52 12.77
N GLN A 140 16.06 -1.57 11.85
CA GLN A 140 15.68 -0.17 11.99
C GLN A 140 14.56 0.14 11.01
N SER A 141 13.62 0.99 11.41
CA SER A 141 12.56 1.45 10.52
C SER A 141 13.15 2.25 9.36
N GLN A 142 12.76 1.91 8.14
CA GLN A 142 13.11 2.63 6.91
C GLN A 142 12.10 3.74 6.57
N GLY A 143 11.19 4.01 7.49
CA GLY A 143 10.05 4.91 7.28
C GLY A 143 8.88 4.22 6.56
N SER A 144 7.68 4.72 6.82
CA SER A 144 6.47 4.23 6.15
C SER A 144 6.24 4.95 4.82
N MET A 145 5.42 4.34 3.96
CA MET A 145 4.88 5.06 2.80
C MET A 145 4.13 6.32 3.27
N PRO A 146 4.30 7.46 2.59
CA PRO A 146 3.65 8.70 3.01
C PRO A 146 2.12 8.53 3.08
N ARG A 147 1.54 9.02 4.16
CA ARG A 147 0.10 9.14 4.35
C ARG A 147 -0.22 10.46 5.02
N ARG A 148 -1.38 11.02 4.76
CA ARG A 148 -1.82 12.21 5.49
C ARG A 148 -2.20 11.79 6.90
N THR A 149 -1.44 12.29 7.86
CA THR A 149 -1.69 12.05 9.28
C THR A 149 -2.37 13.26 9.88
N ARG A 150 -3.45 13.05 10.62
CA ARG A 150 -4.06 14.11 11.40
C ARG A 150 -3.09 14.50 12.52
N PRO A 151 -2.86 15.79 12.77
CA PRO A 151 -2.09 16.18 13.94
C PRO A 151 -2.69 15.63 15.23
N SER A 152 -1.85 15.32 16.21
CA SER A 152 -2.33 14.86 17.51
C SER A 152 -3.20 15.95 18.16
N SER A 153 -4.23 15.53 18.88
CA SER A 153 -5.03 16.44 19.67
C SER A 153 -4.18 17.02 20.80
N ILE A 154 -4.36 18.30 21.09
CA ILE A 154 -3.65 19.00 22.14
C ILE A 154 -4.32 18.68 23.48
N ASP A 155 -3.55 18.07 24.37
CA ASP A 155 -4.00 17.69 25.71
C ASP A 155 -3.09 18.32 26.77
N ASP A 156 -3.17 19.65 26.86
CA ASP A 156 -2.36 20.50 27.75
C ASP A 156 -3.17 21.06 28.92
N GLY A 157 -4.39 20.56 29.12
CA GLY A 157 -5.30 20.95 30.21
C GLY A 157 -6.03 22.29 29.99
N THR A 158 -5.77 23.01 28.89
CA THR A 158 -6.44 24.29 28.61
C THR A 158 -7.83 24.14 28.01
N MET A 159 -8.14 23.00 27.34
CA MET A 159 -9.44 22.67 26.81
C MET A 159 -10.22 21.83 27.83
N PRO A 160 -11.29 22.34 28.47
CA PRO A 160 -12.13 21.56 29.39
C PRO A 160 -12.79 20.38 28.68
N ALA A 161 -12.83 19.22 29.34
CA ALA A 161 -13.40 17.99 28.76
C ALA A 161 -14.87 18.13 28.35
N GLU A 162 -15.67 18.85 29.15
CA GLU A 162 -17.08 19.12 28.85
C GLU A 162 -17.24 19.97 27.60
N MET A 163 -16.42 21.03 27.45
CA MET A 163 -16.45 21.90 26.26
C MET A 163 -15.97 21.17 25.02
N ARG A 164 -14.94 20.33 25.16
CA ARG A 164 -14.47 19.43 24.11
C ARG A 164 -15.62 18.56 23.57
N SER A 165 -16.32 17.89 24.48
CA SER A 165 -17.45 17.02 24.14
C SER A 165 -18.59 17.79 23.49
N ALA A 166 -18.95 18.94 24.06
CA ALA A 166 -20.04 19.78 23.54
C ALA A 166 -19.74 20.33 22.12
N ILE A 167 -18.50 20.79 21.87
CA ILE A 167 -18.09 21.27 20.53
C ILE A 167 -18.10 20.11 19.52
N LEU A 168 -17.57 18.93 19.88
CA LEU A 168 -17.58 17.76 19.01
C LEU A 168 -19.00 17.27 18.72
N GLU A 169 -19.92 17.32 19.68
CA GLU A 169 -21.33 17.01 19.48
C GLU A 169 -21.97 17.95 18.47
N ARG A 170 -21.72 19.27 18.57
CA ARG A 170 -22.21 20.24 17.58
C ARG A 170 -21.67 19.94 16.19
N ILE A 171 -20.37 19.69 16.07
CA ILE A 171 -19.75 19.32 14.78
C ILE A 171 -20.36 18.05 14.20
N SER A 172 -20.63 17.02 15.04
CA SER A 172 -21.22 15.76 14.56
C SER A 172 -22.70 15.87 14.19
N ASN A 173 -23.37 16.91 14.68
CA ASN A 173 -24.77 17.24 14.39
C ASN A 173 -24.90 18.32 13.28
N ASP A 174 -23.84 18.53 12.51
CA ASP A 174 -23.80 19.46 11.38
C ASP A 174 -24.13 20.93 11.77
N ASP A 175 -23.78 21.31 13.07
CA ASP A 175 -24.01 22.65 13.64
C ASP A 175 -22.69 23.41 13.88
N PRO A 176 -22.02 23.94 12.84
CA PRO A 176 -20.78 24.69 12.96
C PRO A 176 -20.95 26.03 13.69
N PHE A 177 -22.16 26.66 13.62
CA PHE A 177 -22.42 27.92 14.34
C PHE A 177 -22.49 27.67 15.84
N GLY A 178 -23.17 26.63 16.30
CA GLY A 178 -23.18 26.24 17.73
C GLY A 178 -21.80 25.83 18.21
N ALA A 179 -21.02 25.10 17.39
CA ALA A 179 -19.63 24.77 17.70
C ALA A 179 -18.74 26.01 17.88
N ARG A 180 -18.89 27.01 16.99
CA ARG A 180 -18.20 28.29 17.07
C ARG A 180 -18.59 29.06 18.31
N GLN A 181 -19.88 29.20 18.61
CA GLN A 181 -20.35 29.91 19.80
C GLN A 181 -19.76 29.36 21.09
N LEU A 182 -19.70 28.02 21.21
CA LEU A 182 -19.07 27.36 22.35
C LEU A 182 -17.56 27.64 22.42
N LEU A 183 -16.89 27.58 21.26
CA LEU A 183 -15.44 27.87 21.19
C LEU A 183 -15.14 29.33 21.56
N ASP A 184 -15.91 30.30 21.03
CA ASP A 184 -15.72 31.72 21.30
C ASP A 184 -15.80 32.03 22.81
N GLY A 185 -16.62 31.27 23.57
CA GLY A 185 -16.74 31.40 25.03
C GLY A 185 -15.50 31.02 25.83
N ILE A 186 -14.59 30.21 25.25
CA ILE A 186 -13.39 29.71 25.95
C ILE A 186 -12.09 30.00 25.20
N ASP A 187 -12.13 30.53 24.00
CA ASP A 187 -10.98 30.68 23.10
C ASP A 187 -9.81 31.46 23.76
N ALA A 188 -10.13 32.49 24.51
CA ALA A 188 -9.14 33.33 25.21
C ALA A 188 -8.33 32.55 26.29
N SER A 189 -8.92 31.49 26.87
CA SER A 189 -8.31 30.64 27.88
C SER A 189 -7.47 29.50 27.31
N LEU A 190 -7.61 29.21 26.03
CA LEU A 190 -6.88 28.14 25.38
C LEU A 190 -5.41 28.51 25.18
N SER A 191 -4.54 27.51 25.28
CA SER A 191 -3.15 27.66 24.82
C SER A 191 -3.12 27.97 23.32
N SER A 192 -2.01 28.51 22.84
CA SER A 192 -1.79 28.82 21.44
C SER A 192 -1.98 27.56 20.53
N ALA A 193 -1.53 26.40 21.00
CA ALA A 193 -1.66 25.14 20.27
C ALA A 193 -3.09 24.60 20.27
N ALA A 194 -3.77 24.58 21.42
CA ALA A 194 -5.17 24.16 21.53
C ALA A 194 -6.09 25.07 20.72
N ARG A 195 -5.82 26.38 20.75
CA ARG A 195 -6.56 27.37 19.93
C ARG A 195 -6.46 27.06 18.44
N ALA A 196 -5.25 26.73 17.94
CA ALA A 196 -5.09 26.32 16.54
C ALA A 196 -5.91 25.08 16.19
N GLU A 197 -5.86 24.04 17.04
CA GLU A 197 -6.65 22.82 16.83
C GLU A 197 -8.15 23.12 16.75
N TRP A 198 -8.70 23.78 17.75
CA TRP A 198 -10.15 23.92 17.86
C TRP A 198 -10.72 24.89 16.82
N ARG A 199 -10.01 25.95 16.50
CA ARG A 199 -10.37 26.84 15.38
C ARG A 199 -10.34 26.09 14.05
N GLN A 200 -9.32 25.24 13.81
CA GLN A 200 -9.26 24.42 12.60
C GLN A 200 -10.44 23.45 12.52
N ARG A 201 -10.82 22.77 13.64
CA ARG A 201 -11.95 21.84 13.67
C ARG A 201 -13.28 22.53 13.33
N VAL A 202 -13.50 23.73 13.87
CA VAL A 202 -14.70 24.52 13.57
C VAL A 202 -14.66 25.05 12.14
N ALA A 203 -13.51 25.51 11.65
CA ALA A 203 -13.36 25.93 10.25
C ALA A 203 -13.65 24.79 9.29
N TRP A 204 -13.16 23.57 9.60
CA TRP A 204 -13.45 22.38 8.81
C TRP A 204 -14.94 22.03 8.82
N SER A 205 -15.62 22.16 9.97
CA SER A 205 -17.08 21.94 10.06
C SER A 205 -17.84 22.90 9.15
N PHE A 206 -17.52 24.22 9.17
CA PHE A 206 -18.09 25.18 8.23
C PHE A 206 -17.86 24.79 6.77
N PHE A 207 -16.64 24.34 6.42
CA PHE A 207 -16.30 23.94 5.05
C PHE A 207 -17.13 22.74 4.57
N ILE A 208 -17.34 21.73 5.42
CA ILE A 208 -18.16 20.54 5.11
C ILE A 208 -19.61 20.94 4.88
N GLU A 209 -20.14 21.86 5.67
CA GLU A 209 -21.51 22.39 5.53
C GLU A 209 -21.66 23.41 4.39
N ASN A 210 -20.63 23.55 3.52
CA ASN A 210 -20.60 24.48 2.39
C ASN A 210 -20.77 25.96 2.77
N LEU A 211 -20.47 26.32 4.00
CA LEU A 211 -20.41 27.69 4.52
C LEU A 211 -19.02 28.26 4.30
N ASP A 212 -18.65 28.44 3.03
CA ASP A 212 -17.26 28.71 2.64
C ASP A 212 -16.75 30.08 3.13
N ALA A 213 -17.60 31.08 3.22
CA ALA A 213 -17.22 32.40 3.75
C ALA A 213 -16.88 32.32 5.24
N GLU A 214 -17.69 31.62 6.01
CA GLU A 214 -17.48 31.36 7.45
C GLU A 214 -16.28 30.45 7.67
N ALA A 215 -16.13 29.41 6.82
CA ALA A 215 -14.97 28.53 6.85
C ALA A 215 -13.67 29.30 6.63
N LEU A 216 -13.62 30.19 5.63
CA LEU A 216 -12.47 31.03 5.34
C LEU A 216 -12.17 31.97 6.52
N ALA A 217 -13.20 32.71 6.97
CA ALA A 217 -13.03 33.64 8.09
C ALA A 217 -12.53 32.95 9.36
N MET A 218 -13.05 31.76 9.68
CA MET A 218 -12.62 30.98 10.85
C MET A 218 -11.20 30.41 10.65
N ALA A 219 -10.91 29.84 9.48
CA ALA A 219 -9.61 29.27 9.17
C ALA A 219 -8.48 30.32 9.20
N GLN A 220 -8.73 31.54 8.77
CA GLN A 220 -7.79 32.65 8.83
C GLN A 220 -7.33 32.98 10.26
N THR A 221 -8.18 32.72 11.25
CA THR A 221 -7.84 32.95 12.66
C THR A 221 -6.90 31.89 13.25
N VAL A 222 -6.77 30.72 12.59
CA VAL A 222 -5.95 29.58 13.06
C VAL A 222 -4.47 29.99 13.12
N GLY A 223 -4.02 30.82 12.20
CA GLY A 223 -2.64 31.31 12.12
C GLY A 223 -2.19 32.14 13.33
N ALA A 224 -3.09 32.62 14.18
CA ALA A 224 -2.76 33.24 15.47
C ALA A 224 -2.39 32.22 16.56
N GLY A 225 -2.57 30.93 16.28
CA GLY A 225 -2.15 29.81 17.14
C GLY A 225 -0.75 29.30 16.80
N SER A 226 -0.43 28.08 17.23
CA SER A 226 0.87 27.44 16.97
C SER A 226 0.75 25.94 16.73
N GLY A 227 1.84 25.33 16.23
CA GLY A 227 1.94 23.89 16.03
C GLY A 227 1.35 23.40 14.69
N SER A 228 1.28 22.07 14.55
CA SER A 228 0.94 21.43 13.27
C SER A 228 -0.51 21.70 12.78
N TRP A 229 -1.41 22.11 13.66
CA TRP A 229 -2.77 22.46 13.31
C TRP A 229 -2.89 23.75 12.49
N VAL A 230 -1.87 24.63 12.53
CA VAL A 230 -1.84 25.86 11.71
C VAL A 230 -1.83 25.51 10.23
N ALA A 231 -0.98 24.56 9.81
CA ALA A 231 -0.93 24.14 8.41
C ALA A 231 -2.25 23.51 7.92
N GLU A 232 -2.96 22.80 8.80
CA GLU A 232 -4.31 22.26 8.49
C GLU A 232 -5.37 23.38 8.45
N GLY A 233 -5.22 24.43 9.24
CA GLY A 233 -6.07 25.63 9.14
C GLY A 233 -5.84 26.38 7.84
N ASP A 234 -4.59 26.61 7.45
CA ASP A 234 -4.23 27.22 6.17
C ASP A 234 -4.74 26.37 4.99
N TRP A 235 -4.72 25.04 5.11
CA TRP A 235 -5.32 24.12 4.12
C TRP A 235 -6.83 24.36 3.96
N VAL A 236 -7.59 24.48 5.07
CA VAL A 236 -9.03 24.77 5.02
C VAL A 236 -9.29 26.15 4.40
N ALA A 237 -8.50 27.17 4.79
CA ALA A 237 -8.60 28.51 4.19
C ALA A 237 -8.37 28.48 2.69
N GLY A 238 -7.38 27.72 2.22
CA GLY A 238 -7.10 27.53 0.80
C GLY A 238 -8.27 26.88 0.05
N LEU A 239 -8.88 25.81 0.60
CA LEU A 239 -10.03 25.13 0.00
C LEU A 239 -11.28 26.03 -0.01
N ALA A 240 -11.56 26.76 1.07
CA ALA A 240 -12.70 27.67 1.15
C ALA A 240 -12.56 28.84 0.16
N ALA A 241 -11.38 29.46 0.09
CA ALA A 241 -11.08 30.50 -0.90
C ALA A 241 -11.19 29.97 -2.35
N TRP A 242 -10.75 28.72 -2.61
CA TRP A 242 -10.92 28.06 -3.90
C TRP A 242 -12.40 27.95 -4.30
N ARG A 243 -13.29 27.52 -3.36
CA ARG A 243 -14.73 27.44 -3.62
C ARG A 243 -15.38 28.81 -3.82
N LEU A 244 -14.87 29.83 -3.15
CA LEU A 244 -15.29 31.24 -3.31
C LEU A 244 -14.75 31.88 -4.58
N ASN A 245 -13.98 31.13 -5.40
CA ASN A 245 -13.31 31.61 -6.60
C ASN A 245 -12.29 32.76 -6.33
N ASP A 246 -11.79 32.87 -5.10
CA ASP A 246 -10.72 33.79 -4.73
C ASP A 246 -9.37 33.07 -4.90
N CYS A 247 -8.86 33.09 -6.12
CA CYS A 247 -7.62 32.39 -6.47
C CYS A 247 -6.39 32.98 -5.78
N GLN A 248 -6.40 34.28 -5.46
CA GLN A 248 -5.26 34.94 -4.79
C GLN A 248 -5.12 34.43 -3.36
N THR A 249 -6.19 34.51 -2.59
CA THR A 249 -6.25 34.01 -1.22
C THR A 249 -6.00 32.50 -1.18
N ALA A 250 -6.60 31.73 -2.11
CA ALA A 250 -6.36 30.29 -2.19
C ALA A 250 -4.88 29.97 -2.40
N SER A 251 -4.21 30.62 -3.36
CA SER A 251 -2.78 30.41 -3.64
C SER A 251 -1.90 30.73 -2.44
N GLU A 252 -2.18 31.84 -1.74
CA GLU A 252 -1.44 32.24 -0.55
C GLU A 252 -1.55 31.19 0.56
N TYR A 253 -2.78 30.80 0.91
CA TYR A 253 -3.01 29.85 2.01
C TYR A 253 -2.52 28.43 1.68
N PHE A 254 -2.60 27.97 0.46
CA PHE A 254 -1.98 26.71 0.07
C PHE A 254 -0.47 26.75 0.18
N GLN A 255 0.20 27.83 -0.19
CA GLN A 255 1.64 27.98 0.00
C GLN A 255 2.04 27.99 1.48
N ARG A 256 1.26 28.68 2.35
CA ARG A 256 1.46 28.68 3.79
C ARG A 256 1.28 27.28 4.38
N SER A 257 0.21 26.58 3.99
CA SER A 257 -0.03 25.19 4.37
C SER A 257 1.14 24.28 3.98
N ALA A 258 1.65 24.42 2.75
CA ALA A 258 2.81 23.65 2.28
C ALA A 258 4.08 23.92 3.12
N ALA A 259 4.32 25.18 3.47
CA ALA A 259 5.49 25.58 4.27
C ALA A 259 5.42 25.05 5.72
N GLY A 260 4.22 24.97 6.30
CA GLY A 260 3.99 24.47 7.66
C GLY A 260 3.68 22.97 7.76
N ALA A 261 3.57 22.26 6.63
CA ALA A 261 3.12 20.88 6.59
C ALA A 261 4.08 19.91 7.29
N ALA A 262 3.57 19.17 8.27
CA ALA A 262 4.31 18.14 8.99
C ALA A 262 4.45 16.84 8.20
N SER A 263 3.58 16.60 7.20
CA SER A 263 3.61 15.38 6.38
C SER A 263 3.88 15.70 4.91
N PRO A 264 4.63 14.83 4.18
CA PRO A 264 4.84 14.99 2.75
C PRO A 264 3.52 15.02 1.95
N ASN A 265 2.48 14.32 2.42
CA ASN A 265 1.18 14.29 1.75
C ASN A 265 0.47 15.64 1.79
N LEU A 266 0.44 16.31 2.96
CA LEU A 266 -0.14 17.65 3.04
C LEU A 266 0.67 18.64 2.22
N ARG A 267 2.01 18.56 2.28
CA ARG A 267 2.89 19.43 1.50
C ARG A 267 2.65 19.30 0.00
N ALA A 268 2.66 18.06 -0.52
CA ALA A 268 2.42 17.81 -1.94
C ALA A 268 1.01 18.26 -2.37
N ALA A 269 -0.01 17.98 -1.54
CA ALA A 269 -1.38 18.43 -1.80
C ALA A 269 -1.46 19.97 -1.87
N ALA A 270 -0.91 20.65 -0.87
CA ALA A 270 -0.94 22.09 -0.78
C ALA A 270 -0.16 22.77 -1.94
N LEU A 271 1.01 22.23 -2.33
CA LEU A 271 1.75 22.71 -3.49
C LEU A 271 0.98 22.49 -4.79
N TYR A 272 0.36 21.32 -4.97
CA TYR A 272 -0.44 21.01 -6.15
C TYR A 272 -1.66 21.93 -6.26
N TRP A 273 -2.42 22.10 -5.18
CA TRP A 273 -3.58 23.01 -5.15
C TRP A 273 -3.18 24.48 -5.28
N GLY A 274 -2.03 24.86 -4.70
CA GLY A 274 -1.43 26.18 -4.89
C GLY A 274 -1.08 26.44 -6.35
N SER A 275 -0.56 25.43 -7.08
CA SER A 275 -0.30 25.55 -8.51
C SER A 275 -1.59 25.75 -9.33
N ARG A 276 -2.67 25.04 -8.97
CA ARG A 276 -3.99 25.21 -9.59
C ARG A 276 -4.55 26.63 -9.36
N ALA A 277 -4.42 27.13 -8.11
CA ALA A 277 -4.84 28.47 -7.75
C ALA A 277 -4.02 29.55 -8.49
N ALA A 278 -2.70 29.39 -8.57
CA ALA A 278 -1.83 30.27 -9.34
C ALA A 278 -2.20 30.29 -10.83
N MET A 279 -2.51 29.13 -11.41
CA MET A 279 -2.96 29.04 -12.80
C MET A 279 -4.28 29.79 -13.01
N ARG A 280 -5.26 29.64 -12.10
CA ARG A 280 -6.55 30.39 -12.14
C ARG A 280 -6.32 31.88 -12.01
N CYS A 281 -5.33 32.33 -11.26
CA CYS A 281 -4.90 33.71 -11.14
C CYS A 281 -4.00 34.21 -12.30
N ARG A 282 -3.82 33.42 -13.34
CA ARG A 282 -2.97 33.72 -14.51
C ARG A 282 -1.49 33.97 -14.15
N GLN A 283 -0.97 33.18 -13.19
CA GLN A 283 0.43 33.21 -12.73
C GLN A 283 1.15 31.90 -13.14
N PRO A 284 1.43 31.69 -14.44
CA PRO A 284 1.96 30.40 -14.93
C PRO A 284 3.33 30.05 -14.37
N ASP A 285 4.21 31.03 -14.15
CA ASP A 285 5.54 30.79 -13.60
C ASP A 285 5.46 30.31 -12.14
N LEU A 286 4.58 30.88 -11.33
CA LEU A 286 4.32 30.43 -9.98
C LEU A 286 3.72 29.02 -9.99
N SER A 287 2.72 28.79 -10.85
CA SER A 287 2.09 27.49 -11.02
C SER A 287 3.12 26.41 -11.34
N THR A 288 4.02 26.64 -12.30
CA THR A 288 5.07 25.69 -12.69
C THR A 288 6.03 25.41 -11.54
N ARG A 289 6.47 26.42 -10.79
CA ARG A 289 7.35 26.21 -9.63
C ARG A 289 6.67 25.37 -8.55
N LEU A 290 5.42 25.67 -8.21
CA LEU A 290 4.67 24.92 -7.20
C LEU A 290 4.44 23.47 -7.64
N LEU A 291 4.11 23.25 -8.91
CA LEU A 291 3.90 21.93 -9.48
C LEU A 291 5.20 21.10 -9.48
N THR A 292 6.34 21.70 -9.85
CA THR A 292 7.65 21.06 -9.81
C THR A 292 8.03 20.66 -8.37
N ASN A 293 7.74 21.52 -7.40
CA ASN A 293 7.98 21.20 -5.99
C ASN A 293 7.06 20.07 -5.50
N ALA A 294 5.79 20.06 -5.92
CA ALA A 294 4.87 18.95 -5.59
C ALA A 294 5.37 17.61 -6.15
N ALA A 295 5.88 17.60 -7.38
CA ALA A 295 6.40 16.41 -8.06
C ALA A 295 7.63 15.78 -7.36
N SER A 296 8.36 16.55 -6.52
CA SER A 296 9.47 16.01 -5.73
C SER A 296 9.02 15.00 -4.66
N ASP A 297 7.76 15.05 -4.24
CA ASP A 297 7.14 14.09 -3.32
C ASP A 297 6.48 12.92 -4.07
N ASP A 298 7.22 12.28 -4.96
CA ASP A 298 6.81 11.26 -5.95
C ASP A 298 6.14 10.00 -5.37
N ARG A 299 6.18 9.81 -4.05
CA ARG A 299 5.50 8.73 -3.32
C ARG A 299 4.12 9.12 -2.77
N THR A 300 3.66 10.33 -3.07
CA THR A 300 2.34 10.83 -2.68
C THR A 300 1.42 10.87 -3.90
N MET A 301 0.10 10.82 -3.68
CA MET A 301 -0.87 10.93 -4.77
C MET A 301 -0.69 12.23 -5.54
N TYR A 302 -0.60 13.36 -4.85
CA TYR A 302 -0.47 14.68 -5.50
C TYR A 302 0.90 14.90 -6.16
N GLY A 303 1.97 14.31 -5.61
CA GLY A 303 3.28 14.32 -6.27
C GLY A 303 3.27 13.56 -7.59
N MET A 304 2.58 12.41 -7.63
CA MET A 304 2.40 11.63 -8.87
C MET A 304 1.52 12.38 -9.89
N LEU A 305 0.47 13.08 -9.45
CA LEU A 305 -0.34 13.94 -10.32
C LEU A 305 0.46 15.12 -10.87
N ALA A 306 1.30 15.74 -10.05
CA ALA A 306 2.17 16.82 -10.46
C ALA A 306 3.18 16.38 -11.53
N ALA A 307 3.80 15.21 -11.33
CA ALA A 307 4.69 14.62 -12.33
C ALA A 307 3.96 14.34 -13.66
N GLU A 308 2.74 13.81 -13.58
CA GLU A 308 1.90 13.59 -14.77
C GLU A 308 1.62 14.87 -15.55
N GLN A 309 1.20 15.95 -14.86
CA GLN A 309 0.94 17.26 -15.49
C GLN A 309 2.19 17.88 -16.12
N LEU A 310 3.37 17.64 -15.56
CA LEU A 310 4.65 18.08 -16.09
C LEU A 310 5.16 17.21 -17.24
N GLY A 311 4.46 16.12 -17.60
CA GLY A 311 4.93 15.15 -18.58
C GLY A 311 6.18 14.40 -18.14
N GLN A 312 6.46 14.38 -16.83
CA GLN A 312 7.62 13.69 -16.26
C GLN A 312 7.31 12.20 -16.08
N ARG A 313 8.27 11.36 -16.43
CA ARG A 313 8.18 9.96 -16.04
C ARG A 313 8.40 9.85 -14.53
N LEU A 314 7.53 9.10 -13.86
CA LEU A 314 7.75 8.77 -12.46
C LEU A 314 9.10 8.04 -12.33
N PRO A 315 9.92 8.30 -11.31
CA PRO A 315 11.23 7.66 -11.16
C PRO A 315 11.14 6.14 -11.19
N ASN A 316 12.12 5.48 -11.80
CA ASN A 316 12.16 4.02 -12.05
C ASN A 316 12.36 3.14 -10.80
N ARG A 317 11.93 3.60 -9.63
CA ARG A 317 12.16 2.91 -8.35
C ARG A 317 11.37 1.59 -8.18
N VAL A 318 10.57 1.20 -9.18
CA VAL A 318 9.69 0.02 -9.10
C VAL A 318 9.94 -0.97 -10.25
N GLU A 319 10.79 -0.62 -11.23
CA GLU A 319 10.94 -1.39 -12.47
C GLU A 319 11.63 -2.75 -12.33
N SER A 320 12.32 -3.04 -11.25
CA SER A 320 13.00 -4.34 -11.07
C SER A 320 12.62 -5.03 -9.77
N ALA A 321 11.31 -5.24 -9.59
CA ALA A 321 10.84 -5.99 -8.43
C ALA A 321 11.10 -7.50 -8.55
N ASP A 322 11.51 -7.98 -9.71
CA ASP A 322 11.68 -9.40 -9.97
C ASP A 322 13.06 -9.90 -9.52
N PHE A 323 13.08 -11.11 -8.98
CA PHE A 323 14.31 -11.78 -8.58
C PHE A 323 15.11 -12.19 -9.81
N SER A 324 16.33 -11.65 -9.94
CA SER A 324 17.18 -11.82 -11.11
C SER A 324 18.19 -12.95 -10.97
N GLN A 325 18.83 -13.33 -12.08
CA GLN A 325 19.98 -14.25 -12.07
C GLN A 325 21.19 -13.66 -11.31
N GLU A 326 21.35 -12.34 -11.28
CA GLU A 326 22.39 -11.69 -10.50
C GLU A 326 22.10 -11.79 -9.01
N ASP A 327 20.82 -11.58 -8.61
CA ASP A 327 20.39 -11.81 -7.23
C ASP A 327 20.67 -13.25 -6.80
N TRP A 328 20.30 -14.22 -7.65
CA TRP A 328 20.57 -15.63 -7.35
C TRP A 328 22.07 -15.89 -7.12
N ARG A 329 22.95 -15.38 -8.01
CA ARG A 329 24.40 -15.55 -7.86
C ARG A 329 24.92 -14.97 -6.55
N SER A 330 24.35 -13.86 -6.08
CA SER A 330 24.78 -13.20 -4.84
C SER A 330 24.39 -13.97 -3.56
N VAL A 331 23.30 -14.79 -3.60
CA VAL A 331 22.75 -15.44 -2.41
C VAL A 331 22.72 -16.97 -2.46
N GLN A 332 23.03 -17.61 -3.59
CA GLN A 332 22.90 -19.07 -3.77
C GLN A 332 23.80 -19.90 -2.85
N SER A 333 24.94 -19.34 -2.39
CA SER A 333 25.84 -19.99 -1.43
C SER A 333 25.29 -20.04 -0.01
N GLU A 334 24.29 -19.21 0.29
CA GLU A 334 23.70 -19.13 1.63
C GLU A 334 22.77 -20.32 1.85
N ARG A 335 23.11 -21.18 2.81
CA ARG A 335 22.31 -22.40 3.10
C ARG A 335 20.86 -22.03 3.47
N ASN A 336 20.64 -20.97 4.26
CA ASN A 336 19.32 -20.54 4.69
C ASN A 336 18.46 -20.05 3.51
N VAL A 337 19.06 -19.45 2.47
CA VAL A 337 18.35 -19.08 1.24
C VAL A 337 17.80 -20.33 0.56
N ARG A 338 18.62 -21.35 0.40
CA ARG A 338 18.20 -22.63 -0.19
C ARG A 338 17.13 -23.33 0.66
N ILE A 339 17.26 -23.27 1.99
CA ILE A 339 16.25 -23.80 2.93
C ILE A 339 14.92 -23.05 2.78
N ALA A 340 14.93 -21.71 2.70
CA ALA A 340 13.70 -20.93 2.53
C ALA A 340 12.98 -21.26 1.22
N ILE A 341 13.72 -21.44 0.12
CA ILE A 341 13.17 -21.89 -1.17
C ILE A 341 12.58 -23.30 -1.03
N ALA A 342 13.31 -24.22 -0.43
CA ALA A 342 12.87 -25.60 -0.24
C ALA A 342 11.61 -25.71 0.64
N LEU A 343 11.49 -24.87 1.66
CA LEU A 343 10.29 -24.79 2.50
C LEU A 343 9.07 -24.26 1.70
N ALA A 344 9.27 -23.27 0.84
CA ALA A 344 8.21 -22.80 -0.07
C ALA A 344 7.78 -23.92 -1.06
N GLU A 345 8.71 -24.73 -1.58
CA GLU A 345 8.39 -25.84 -2.49
C GLU A 345 7.49 -26.91 -1.87
N ILE A 346 7.44 -27.00 -0.55
CA ILE A 346 6.60 -27.96 0.18
C ILE A 346 5.40 -27.30 0.90
N GLY A 347 5.18 -25.97 0.72
CA GLY A 347 4.07 -25.22 1.32
C GLY A 347 4.28 -24.83 2.78
N GLN A 348 5.53 -24.90 3.30
CA GLN A 348 5.88 -24.45 4.65
C GLN A 348 6.29 -22.97 4.67
N ASP A 349 5.39 -22.09 4.18
CA ASP A 349 5.67 -20.68 3.91
C ASP A 349 6.03 -19.88 5.16
N ASN A 350 5.40 -20.17 6.30
CA ASN A 350 5.71 -19.52 7.57
C ASN A 350 7.16 -19.80 8.02
N LEU A 351 7.60 -21.05 7.93
CA LEU A 351 8.98 -21.43 8.24
C LEU A 351 9.95 -20.85 7.21
N GLY A 352 9.60 -20.90 5.93
CA GLY A 352 10.37 -20.27 4.86
C GLY A 352 10.59 -18.78 5.10
N SER A 353 9.53 -18.06 5.47
CA SER A 353 9.56 -16.63 5.83
C SER A 353 10.48 -16.36 7.03
N GLN A 354 10.38 -17.17 8.09
CA GLN A 354 11.22 -17.03 9.29
C GLN A 354 12.71 -17.24 8.97
N VAL A 355 13.03 -18.26 8.18
CA VAL A 355 14.41 -18.56 7.77
C VAL A 355 14.98 -17.44 6.90
N LEU A 356 14.17 -16.92 5.95
CA LEU A 356 14.59 -15.83 5.07
C LEU A 356 14.82 -14.52 5.84
N LEU A 357 13.93 -14.16 6.76
CA LEU A 357 14.08 -12.98 7.62
C LEU A 357 15.29 -13.11 8.55
N HIS A 358 15.53 -14.30 9.07
CA HIS A 358 16.71 -14.57 9.90
C HIS A 358 18.00 -14.40 9.07
N GLN A 359 18.05 -14.98 7.86
CA GLN A 359 19.18 -14.80 6.94
C GLN A 359 19.43 -13.33 6.60
N ALA A 360 18.38 -12.54 6.38
CA ALA A 360 18.50 -11.12 6.12
C ALA A 360 19.14 -10.32 7.28
N ARG A 361 19.11 -10.87 8.49
CA ARG A 361 19.67 -10.24 9.70
C ARG A 361 21.05 -10.76 10.09
N ILE A 362 21.39 -12.00 9.75
CA ILE A 362 22.72 -12.57 10.04
C ILE A 362 23.70 -12.45 8.86
N GLY A 363 23.18 -12.40 7.63
CA GLY A 363 23.96 -12.39 6.39
C GLY A 363 24.59 -11.02 6.06
N ASP A 364 25.16 -10.91 4.87
CA ASP A 364 25.72 -9.66 4.37
C ASP A 364 24.62 -8.62 4.09
N PRO A 365 24.67 -7.42 4.69
CA PRO A 365 23.67 -6.37 4.46
C PRO A 365 23.53 -5.96 2.98
N ARG A 366 24.55 -6.12 2.17
CA ARG A 366 24.51 -5.82 0.72
C ARG A 366 23.53 -6.71 -0.04
N ASN A 367 23.27 -7.91 0.45
CA ASN A 367 22.32 -8.86 -0.15
C ASN A 367 20.87 -8.62 0.26
N TYR A 368 20.60 -7.61 1.11
CA TYR A 368 19.26 -7.38 1.66
C TYR A 368 18.21 -7.13 0.58
N ALA A 369 18.52 -6.31 -0.43
CA ALA A 369 17.62 -6.05 -1.56
C ALA A 369 17.32 -7.33 -2.37
N ALA A 370 18.33 -8.17 -2.62
CA ALA A 370 18.15 -9.46 -3.30
C ALA A 370 17.27 -10.41 -2.50
N LEU A 371 17.46 -10.48 -1.16
CA LEU A 371 16.60 -11.28 -0.26
C LEU A 371 15.15 -10.75 -0.22
N SER A 372 14.96 -9.44 -0.31
CA SER A 372 13.63 -8.82 -0.39
C SER A 372 12.91 -9.19 -1.72
N ARG A 373 13.63 -9.19 -2.85
CA ARG A 373 13.09 -9.70 -4.13
C ARG A 373 12.85 -11.19 -4.12
N LEU A 374 13.69 -11.96 -3.40
CA LEU A 374 13.44 -13.40 -3.17
C LEU A 374 12.14 -13.63 -2.39
N ALA A 375 11.86 -12.83 -1.34
CA ALA A 375 10.58 -12.92 -0.62
C ALA A 375 9.38 -12.77 -1.56
N ARG A 376 9.48 -11.86 -2.54
CA ARG A 376 8.46 -11.71 -3.59
C ARG A 376 8.37 -12.94 -4.50
N ALA A 377 9.51 -13.46 -4.95
CA ALA A 377 9.57 -14.62 -5.85
C ALA A 377 9.02 -15.90 -5.20
N LEU A 378 9.16 -16.02 -3.86
CA LEU A 378 8.65 -17.12 -3.04
C LEU A 378 7.19 -16.93 -2.60
N ASP A 379 6.54 -15.84 -2.99
CA ASP A 379 5.17 -15.51 -2.58
C ASP A 379 4.99 -15.26 -1.08
N PHE A 380 5.94 -14.56 -0.46
CA PHE A 380 5.91 -14.15 0.95
C PHE A 380 5.61 -12.64 1.09
N PRO A 381 4.38 -12.19 0.79
CA PRO A 381 4.05 -10.75 0.71
C PRO A 381 4.23 -10.01 2.03
N GLN A 382 3.96 -10.65 3.17
CA GLN A 382 4.15 -10.04 4.49
C GLN A 382 5.63 -9.88 4.82
N THR A 383 6.46 -10.87 4.47
CA THR A 383 7.91 -10.81 4.62
C THR A 383 8.50 -9.72 3.74
N GLN A 384 8.05 -9.62 2.49
CA GLN A 384 8.43 -8.55 1.58
C GLN A 384 8.12 -7.17 2.17
N LEU A 385 6.91 -6.96 2.68
CA LEU A 385 6.52 -5.71 3.34
C LEU A 385 7.33 -5.43 4.60
N PHE A 386 7.54 -6.43 5.44
CA PHE A 386 8.38 -6.27 6.63
C PHE A 386 9.78 -5.78 6.23
N MET A 387 10.40 -6.40 5.22
CA MET A 387 11.71 -6.02 4.72
C MET A 387 11.72 -4.64 4.06
N ALA A 388 10.62 -4.21 3.44
CA ALA A 388 10.48 -2.87 2.87
C ALA A 388 10.50 -1.77 3.95
N TYR A 389 9.91 -2.05 5.11
CA TYR A 389 9.80 -1.09 6.20
C TYR A 389 10.88 -1.20 7.27
N ASN A 390 11.64 -2.28 7.27
CA ASN A 390 12.63 -2.57 8.30
C ASN A 390 13.89 -3.16 7.67
N ALA A 391 15.03 -2.58 7.95
CA ALA A 391 16.32 -3.11 7.48
C ALA A 391 17.37 -3.06 8.58
N PRO A 392 18.31 -4.00 8.66
CA PRO A 392 19.45 -3.89 9.55
C PRO A 392 20.37 -2.75 9.13
N SER A 393 21.19 -2.27 10.06
CA SER A 393 22.17 -1.21 9.77
C SER A 393 23.09 -1.61 8.60
N GLY A 394 23.27 -0.69 7.66
CA GLY A 394 24.06 -0.90 6.43
C GLY A 394 23.30 -1.60 5.29
N ALA A 395 22.09 -2.05 5.51
CA ALA A 395 21.22 -2.60 4.47
C ALA A 395 20.29 -1.54 3.90
N GLN A 396 19.89 -1.72 2.63
CA GLN A 396 18.87 -0.90 1.98
C GLN A 396 17.73 -1.80 1.50
N ALA A 397 16.50 -1.42 1.85
CA ALA A 397 15.31 -2.08 1.34
C ALA A 397 15.13 -1.74 -0.15
N ASP A 398 14.63 -2.69 -0.92
CA ASP A 398 14.20 -2.44 -2.29
C ASP A 398 12.90 -1.62 -2.26
N PRO A 399 12.85 -0.43 -2.91
CA PRO A 399 11.64 0.39 -2.96
C PRO A 399 10.41 -0.32 -3.54
N ALA A 400 10.62 -1.27 -4.47
CA ALA A 400 9.55 -2.08 -5.05
C ALA A 400 8.88 -3.01 -4.04
N SER A 401 9.57 -3.35 -2.96
CA SER A 401 9.06 -4.26 -1.92
C SER A 401 7.87 -3.69 -1.13
N HIS A 402 7.60 -2.39 -1.23
CA HIS A 402 6.39 -1.77 -0.66
C HIS A 402 5.09 -2.18 -1.36
N PHE A 403 5.17 -2.83 -2.52
CA PHE A 403 4.01 -3.18 -3.35
C PHE A 403 4.02 -4.68 -3.69
N PRO A 404 3.73 -5.56 -2.72
CA PRO A 404 3.63 -7.00 -2.98
C PRO A 404 2.57 -7.31 -4.03
N SER A 405 2.86 -8.29 -4.87
CA SER A 405 1.92 -8.83 -5.85
C SER A 405 1.96 -10.36 -5.80
N PRO A 406 1.27 -10.96 -4.82
CA PRO A 406 1.29 -12.41 -4.63
C PRO A 406 0.70 -13.15 -5.84
N LYS A 407 1.09 -14.44 -5.97
CA LYS A 407 0.69 -15.34 -7.06
C LYS A 407 -0.70 -15.93 -6.84
N ILE A 408 -1.66 -15.08 -6.51
CA ILE A 408 -3.06 -15.47 -6.23
C ILE A 408 -4.02 -14.88 -7.25
N ALA A 409 -5.14 -15.54 -7.44
CA ALA A 409 -6.27 -15.05 -8.23
C ALA A 409 -7.58 -15.41 -7.53
N PRO A 410 -8.68 -14.69 -7.82
CA PRO A 410 -10.01 -15.16 -7.38
C PRO A 410 -10.30 -16.55 -7.92
N TYR A 411 -10.96 -17.43 -7.14
CA TYR A 411 -11.27 -18.80 -7.58
C TYR A 411 -12.09 -18.85 -8.88
N ASN A 412 -12.83 -17.78 -9.17
CA ASN A 412 -13.64 -17.63 -10.38
C ASN A 412 -12.96 -16.74 -11.45
N GLY A 413 -11.65 -16.51 -11.32
CA GLY A 413 -10.85 -15.69 -12.21
C GLY A 413 -11.02 -14.18 -12.03
N TRP A 414 -10.12 -13.41 -12.63
CA TRP A 414 -10.14 -11.95 -12.57
C TRP A 414 -11.27 -11.37 -13.42
N ARG A 415 -12.10 -10.51 -12.84
CA ARG A 415 -13.12 -9.69 -13.50
C ARG A 415 -12.90 -8.20 -13.30
N VAL A 416 -12.16 -7.82 -12.25
CA VAL A 416 -11.64 -6.48 -12.05
C VAL A 416 -10.16 -6.43 -12.37
N ASP A 417 -9.61 -5.23 -12.52
CA ASP A 417 -8.16 -5.04 -12.69
C ASP A 417 -7.41 -5.56 -11.45
N PRO A 418 -6.47 -6.51 -11.59
CA PRO A 418 -5.69 -7.01 -10.47
C PRO A 418 -4.91 -5.91 -9.73
N ALA A 419 -4.42 -4.89 -10.44
CA ALA A 419 -3.73 -3.75 -9.84
C ALA A 419 -4.63 -3.00 -8.86
N LEU A 420 -5.91 -2.82 -9.21
CA LEU A 420 -6.90 -2.20 -8.33
C LEU A 420 -7.19 -3.08 -7.10
N ALA A 421 -7.35 -4.39 -7.29
CA ALA A 421 -7.57 -5.32 -6.19
C ALA A 421 -6.37 -5.33 -5.22
N PHE A 422 -5.14 -5.42 -5.71
CA PHE A 422 -3.94 -5.37 -4.87
C PHE A 422 -3.77 -4.02 -4.15
N ALA A 423 -4.20 -2.91 -4.76
CA ALA A 423 -4.20 -1.60 -4.12
C ALA A 423 -5.12 -1.55 -2.90
N HIS A 424 -6.31 -2.17 -2.98
CA HIS A 424 -7.21 -2.35 -1.84
C HIS A 424 -6.60 -3.28 -0.79
N ILE A 425 -6.13 -4.49 -1.16
CA ILE A 425 -5.53 -5.46 -0.23
C ILE A 425 -4.38 -4.86 0.57
N LEU A 426 -3.51 -4.10 -0.10
CA LEU A 426 -2.39 -3.43 0.58
C LEU A 426 -2.87 -2.47 1.67
N GLN A 427 -3.95 -1.72 1.41
CA GLN A 427 -4.53 -0.79 2.38
C GLN A 427 -5.36 -1.50 3.45
N GLU A 428 -6.12 -2.54 3.10
CA GLU A 428 -7.05 -3.23 3.99
C GLU A 428 -6.37 -4.14 5.01
N SER A 429 -5.47 -4.98 4.55
CA SER A 429 -4.87 -6.02 5.39
C SER A 429 -3.35 -6.05 5.39
N ALA A 430 -2.68 -5.28 4.52
CA ALA A 430 -1.26 -5.46 4.23
C ALA A 430 -0.93 -6.93 3.87
N PHE A 431 -1.77 -7.55 3.06
CA PHE A 431 -1.68 -8.96 2.63
C PHE A 431 -1.74 -10.00 3.76
N ARG A 432 -2.40 -9.70 4.88
CA ARG A 432 -2.62 -10.67 5.97
C ARG A 432 -3.92 -11.42 5.72
N PRO A 433 -3.89 -12.72 5.34
CA PRO A 433 -5.11 -13.48 5.03
C PRO A 433 -6.02 -13.67 6.24
N ASN A 434 -5.46 -13.72 7.44
CA ASN A 434 -6.19 -13.91 8.71
C ASN A 434 -6.52 -12.58 9.41
N ALA A 435 -6.46 -11.44 8.70
CA ALA A 435 -6.79 -10.15 9.30
C ALA A 435 -8.28 -10.08 9.68
N THR A 436 -8.55 -9.55 10.88
CA THR A 436 -9.92 -9.26 11.36
C THR A 436 -9.93 -7.88 11.99
N SER A 437 -10.81 -7.00 11.53
CA SER A 437 -10.97 -5.66 12.08
C SER A 437 -11.90 -5.66 13.31
N PRO A 438 -11.91 -4.57 14.11
CA PRO A 438 -12.88 -4.40 15.20
C PRO A 438 -14.35 -4.43 14.73
N ALA A 439 -14.61 -4.08 13.46
CA ALA A 439 -15.91 -4.17 12.82
C ALA A 439 -16.21 -5.55 12.21
N ASN A 440 -15.38 -6.56 12.53
CA ASN A 440 -15.49 -7.93 12.02
C ASN A 440 -15.39 -8.03 10.49
N ALA A 441 -14.63 -7.13 9.86
CA ALA A 441 -14.23 -7.30 8.47
C ALA A 441 -13.05 -8.27 8.40
N GLN A 442 -13.04 -9.21 7.44
CA GLN A 442 -12.22 -10.42 7.46
C GLN A 442 -11.43 -10.61 6.17
N GLY A 443 -10.20 -11.13 6.31
CA GLY A 443 -9.34 -11.56 5.21
C GLY A 443 -8.65 -10.42 4.46
N LEU A 444 -8.11 -10.74 3.29
CA LEU A 444 -7.27 -9.84 2.48
C LEU A 444 -7.94 -8.52 2.13
N MET A 445 -9.19 -8.56 1.69
CA MET A 445 -9.99 -7.39 1.26
C MET A 445 -10.98 -6.92 2.33
N GLN A 446 -10.85 -7.39 3.57
CA GLN A 446 -11.66 -7.00 4.73
C GLN A 446 -13.18 -7.06 4.45
N ILE A 447 -13.63 -8.25 4.08
CA ILE A 447 -15.03 -8.50 3.75
C ILE A 447 -15.85 -8.71 5.02
N THR A 448 -16.93 -7.94 5.19
CA THR A 448 -17.81 -8.05 6.37
C THR A 448 -18.78 -9.23 6.22
N PRO A 449 -19.30 -9.81 7.33
CA PRO A 449 -20.31 -10.85 7.27
C PRO A 449 -21.59 -10.43 6.54
N ILE A 450 -21.92 -9.15 6.53
CA ILE A 450 -23.04 -8.61 5.75
C ILE A 450 -22.76 -8.75 4.26
N THR A 451 -21.58 -8.34 3.82
CA THR A 451 -21.11 -8.45 2.43
C THR A 451 -21.05 -9.91 1.98
N VAL A 452 -20.63 -10.84 2.87
CA VAL A 452 -20.65 -12.28 2.57
C VAL A 452 -22.08 -12.73 2.27
N ARG A 453 -23.04 -12.44 3.16
CA ARG A 453 -24.46 -12.81 2.93
C ARG A 453 -25.04 -12.22 1.64
N GLN A 454 -24.67 -10.98 1.34
CA GLN A 454 -25.15 -10.27 0.15
C GLN A 454 -24.64 -10.89 -1.16
N HIS A 455 -23.37 -11.29 -1.21
CA HIS A 455 -22.72 -11.72 -2.44
C HIS A 455 -22.65 -13.24 -2.64
N ALA A 456 -22.76 -14.05 -1.58
CA ALA A 456 -22.67 -15.51 -1.66
C ALA A 456 -23.58 -16.14 -2.73
N PRO A 457 -24.87 -15.73 -2.87
CA PRO A 457 -25.74 -16.30 -3.92
C PRO A 457 -25.22 -16.04 -5.32
N SER A 458 -24.69 -14.84 -5.60
CA SER A 458 -24.16 -14.48 -6.92
C SER A 458 -22.81 -15.15 -7.24
N LEU A 459 -22.12 -15.64 -6.22
CA LEU A 459 -20.87 -16.39 -6.33
C LEU A 459 -21.08 -17.91 -6.32
N GLY A 460 -22.31 -18.38 -6.16
CA GLY A 460 -22.64 -19.81 -6.14
C GLY A 460 -22.14 -20.55 -4.89
N VAL A 461 -21.94 -19.85 -3.78
CA VAL A 461 -21.44 -20.42 -2.52
C VAL A 461 -22.44 -20.22 -1.39
N SER A 462 -22.34 -21.07 -0.32
CA SER A 462 -23.14 -20.92 0.88
C SER A 462 -22.48 -19.95 1.85
N ALA A 463 -23.17 -18.88 2.25
CA ALA A 463 -22.64 -17.90 3.19
C ALA A 463 -22.29 -18.49 4.56
N SER A 464 -22.92 -19.61 4.98
CA SER A 464 -22.66 -20.29 6.24
C SER A 464 -21.50 -21.29 6.21
N GLN A 465 -21.04 -21.67 5.01
CA GLN A 465 -20.01 -22.70 4.82
C GLN A 465 -18.71 -22.14 4.22
N VAL A 466 -18.74 -20.89 3.72
CA VAL A 466 -17.59 -20.30 3.07
C VAL A 466 -16.50 -19.94 4.08
N ASN A 467 -15.26 -20.33 3.79
CA ASN A 467 -14.09 -19.85 4.52
C ASN A 467 -13.64 -18.51 3.92
N ILE A 468 -14.06 -17.40 4.52
CA ILE A 468 -13.72 -16.06 4.01
C ILE A 468 -12.24 -15.68 4.23
N TYR A 469 -11.49 -16.43 5.02
CA TYR A 469 -10.04 -16.23 5.18
C TYR A 469 -9.22 -16.90 4.07
N ASP A 470 -9.84 -17.76 3.26
CA ASP A 470 -9.21 -18.28 2.06
C ASP A 470 -8.94 -17.13 1.08
N PRO A 471 -7.68 -16.94 0.62
CA PRO A 471 -7.30 -15.82 -0.23
C PRO A 471 -8.08 -15.73 -1.55
N GLU A 472 -8.29 -16.85 -2.24
CA GLU A 472 -8.97 -16.90 -3.54
C GLU A 472 -10.47 -16.60 -3.41
N ILE A 473 -11.07 -17.09 -2.33
CA ILE A 473 -12.46 -16.81 -1.96
C ILE A 473 -12.62 -15.34 -1.56
N ASN A 474 -11.75 -14.84 -0.70
CA ASN A 474 -11.80 -13.46 -0.24
C ASN A 474 -11.68 -12.46 -1.41
N LEU A 475 -10.76 -12.73 -2.35
CA LEU A 475 -10.61 -11.98 -3.59
C LEU A 475 -11.88 -11.99 -4.44
N ALA A 476 -12.55 -13.14 -4.57
CA ALA A 476 -13.79 -13.26 -5.34
C ALA A 476 -14.92 -12.41 -4.73
N PHE A 477 -15.03 -12.39 -3.39
CA PHE A 477 -15.98 -11.52 -2.70
C PHE A 477 -15.62 -10.04 -2.83
N GLY A 478 -14.36 -9.68 -2.68
CA GLY A 478 -13.88 -8.30 -2.83
C GLY A 478 -14.11 -7.75 -4.23
N GLN A 479 -13.79 -8.53 -5.26
CA GLN A 479 -14.04 -8.14 -6.64
C GLN A 479 -15.56 -8.01 -6.92
N ARG A 480 -16.41 -8.90 -6.38
CA ARG A 480 -17.86 -8.79 -6.50
C ARG A 480 -18.40 -7.54 -5.82
N ASN A 481 -17.85 -7.18 -4.66
CA ASN A 481 -18.22 -5.94 -3.98
C ASN A 481 -17.84 -4.70 -4.81
N LEU A 482 -16.64 -4.68 -5.40
CA LEU A 482 -16.22 -3.59 -6.29
C LEU A 482 -17.12 -3.47 -7.52
N GLU A 483 -17.53 -4.60 -8.13
CA GLU A 483 -18.48 -4.61 -9.25
C GLU A 483 -19.84 -4.02 -8.84
N MET A 484 -20.37 -4.43 -7.70
CA MET A 484 -21.63 -3.88 -7.18
C MET A 484 -21.54 -2.37 -6.95
N LEU A 485 -20.44 -1.90 -6.37
CA LEU A 485 -20.21 -0.47 -6.15
C LEU A 485 -20.06 0.29 -7.48
N ARG A 486 -19.39 -0.30 -8.49
CA ARG A 486 -19.31 0.27 -9.85
C ARG A 486 -20.69 0.46 -10.47
N ASP A 487 -21.54 -0.55 -10.36
CA ASP A 487 -22.86 -0.59 -11.01
C ASP A 487 -23.92 0.22 -10.25
N HIS A 488 -23.61 0.69 -9.04
CA HIS A 488 -24.55 1.47 -8.25
C HIS A 488 -24.81 2.85 -8.87
N PRO A 489 -26.09 3.29 -9.00
CA PRO A 489 -26.44 4.57 -9.66
C PRO A 489 -25.74 5.80 -9.06
N THR A 490 -25.53 5.84 -7.76
CA THR A 490 -24.89 6.95 -7.05
C THR A 490 -23.42 7.10 -7.45
N THR A 491 -22.69 6.01 -7.59
CA THR A 491 -21.25 6.07 -7.92
C THR A 491 -21.02 6.46 -9.38
N ARG A 492 -21.95 6.14 -10.28
CA ARG A 492 -21.84 6.38 -11.74
C ARG A 492 -20.53 5.83 -12.33
N GLY A 493 -19.97 4.78 -11.74
CA GLY A 493 -18.69 4.23 -12.17
C GLY A 493 -17.47 5.12 -11.83
N ARG A 494 -17.63 6.22 -11.09
CA ARG A 494 -16.54 7.15 -10.71
C ARG A 494 -15.63 6.50 -9.66
N LEU A 495 -14.37 6.27 -10.04
CA LEU A 495 -13.43 5.46 -9.24
C LEU A 495 -13.19 6.02 -7.81
N PRO A 496 -12.98 7.33 -7.58
CA PRO A 496 -12.83 7.86 -6.22
C PRO A 496 -14.08 7.66 -5.35
N VAL A 497 -15.28 7.74 -5.95
CA VAL A 497 -16.56 7.53 -5.25
C VAL A 497 -16.72 6.06 -4.87
N ILE A 498 -16.32 5.14 -5.74
CA ILE A 498 -16.31 3.69 -5.48
C ILE A 498 -15.36 3.35 -4.33
N MET A 499 -14.14 3.92 -4.35
CA MET A 499 -13.18 3.73 -3.26
C MET A 499 -13.70 4.28 -1.92
N ALA A 500 -14.36 5.45 -1.95
CA ALA A 500 -15.00 6.01 -0.76
C ALA A 500 -16.14 5.11 -0.26
N ALA A 501 -16.96 4.57 -1.17
CA ALA A 501 -18.04 3.64 -0.85
C ALA A 501 -17.54 2.31 -0.29
N TYR A 502 -16.39 1.83 -0.77
CA TYR A 502 -15.77 0.62 -0.26
C TYR A 502 -15.40 0.76 1.22
N ASN A 503 -14.85 1.89 1.61
CA ASN A 503 -14.42 2.16 2.99
C ASN A 503 -15.58 2.59 3.91
N ALA A 504 -16.40 3.56 3.47
CA ALA A 504 -17.45 4.15 4.31
C ALA A 504 -18.82 3.47 4.21
N GLY A 505 -19.03 2.61 3.20
CA GLY A 505 -20.34 2.06 2.85
C GLY A 505 -21.18 3.02 2.01
N MET A 506 -22.27 2.50 1.43
CA MET A 506 -23.10 3.27 0.48
C MET A 506 -23.97 4.36 1.14
N THR A 507 -24.36 4.19 2.39
CA THR A 507 -25.25 5.15 3.08
C THR A 507 -24.67 6.55 3.15
N PRO A 508 -23.42 6.78 3.66
CA PRO A 508 -22.82 8.10 3.63
C PRO A 508 -22.56 8.59 2.19
N ILE A 509 -22.21 7.72 1.26
CA ILE A 509 -21.96 8.11 -0.13
C ILE A 509 -23.21 8.68 -0.79
N THR A 510 -24.37 8.07 -0.57
CA THR A 510 -25.65 8.56 -1.11
C THR A 510 -25.97 9.96 -0.58
N ARG A 511 -25.68 10.22 0.69
CA ARG A 511 -25.82 11.54 1.30
C ARG A 511 -24.82 12.55 0.72
N TRP A 512 -23.54 12.20 0.66
CA TRP A 512 -22.47 13.08 0.20
C TRP A 512 -22.61 13.46 -1.28
N GLU A 513 -23.21 12.61 -2.11
CA GLU A 513 -23.44 12.93 -3.53
C GLU A 513 -24.30 14.18 -3.73
N SER A 514 -25.22 14.47 -2.78
CA SER A 514 -26.05 15.67 -2.79
C SER A 514 -25.47 16.83 -1.97
N GLU A 515 -24.62 16.54 -0.99
CA GLU A 515 -24.13 17.52 -0.03
C GLU A 515 -22.77 18.13 -0.43
N ILE A 516 -21.85 17.31 -1.03
CA ILE A 516 -20.53 17.82 -1.39
C ILE A 516 -20.63 18.76 -2.59
N ARG A 517 -20.24 20.00 -2.38
CA ARG A 517 -20.14 21.01 -3.44
C ARG A 517 -18.74 20.97 -4.08
N ASP A 518 -18.59 20.12 -5.09
CA ASP A 518 -17.34 19.89 -5.82
C ASP A 518 -17.23 20.63 -7.15
N PHE A 519 -18.30 21.23 -7.64
CA PHE A 519 -18.36 21.89 -8.95
C PHE A 519 -17.91 21.00 -10.12
N GLY A 520 -18.07 19.69 -10.00
CA GLY A 520 -17.63 18.70 -10.99
C GLY A 520 -16.13 18.39 -10.96
N ASP A 521 -15.39 18.89 -9.98
CA ASP A 521 -13.96 18.65 -9.78
C ASP A 521 -13.71 17.42 -8.90
N PRO A 522 -13.17 16.32 -9.46
CA PRO A 522 -12.94 15.09 -8.70
C PRO A 522 -11.97 15.26 -7.53
N LEU A 523 -10.98 16.14 -7.66
CA LEU A 523 -10.03 16.39 -6.58
C LEU A 523 -10.69 17.20 -5.45
N LEU A 524 -11.57 18.14 -5.78
CA LEU A 524 -12.32 18.87 -4.76
C LEU A 524 -13.31 17.95 -4.04
N TYR A 525 -13.97 17.02 -4.76
CA TYR A 525 -14.78 15.98 -4.14
C TYR A 525 -13.96 15.17 -3.14
N MET A 526 -12.79 14.66 -3.54
CA MET A 526 -11.94 13.86 -2.68
C MET A 526 -11.53 14.62 -1.40
N GLU A 527 -11.18 15.90 -1.51
CA GLU A 527 -10.77 16.71 -0.36
C GLU A 527 -11.96 17.16 0.51
N ALA A 528 -13.16 17.17 -0.04
CA ALA A 528 -14.39 17.52 0.69
C ALA A 528 -15.08 16.30 1.35
N ILE A 529 -14.57 15.10 1.20
CA ILE A 529 -15.10 13.93 1.92
C ILE A 529 -15.08 14.20 3.43
N PRO A 530 -16.24 14.17 4.14
CA PRO A 530 -16.31 14.55 5.55
C PRO A 530 -15.46 13.65 6.47
N TYR A 531 -15.46 12.35 6.22
CA TYR A 531 -14.73 11.39 7.05
C TYR A 531 -13.24 11.42 6.75
N TRP A 532 -12.46 11.78 7.77
CA TRP A 532 -10.99 11.85 7.65
C TRP A 532 -10.38 10.53 7.16
N GLU A 533 -10.84 9.43 7.72
CA GLU A 533 -10.36 8.09 7.34
C GLU A 533 -10.63 7.80 5.86
N THR A 534 -11.85 8.01 5.41
CA THR A 534 -12.27 7.73 4.03
C THR A 534 -11.55 8.64 3.02
N ARG A 535 -11.37 9.93 3.35
CA ARG A 535 -10.57 10.85 2.53
C ARG A 535 -9.13 10.37 2.37
N GLY A 536 -8.50 9.95 3.46
CA GLY A 536 -7.15 9.36 3.45
C GLY A 536 -7.10 8.04 2.70
N TYR A 537 -8.10 7.20 2.86
CA TYR A 537 -8.23 5.91 2.17
C TYR A 537 -8.24 6.07 0.65
N VAL A 538 -9.10 6.94 0.12
CA VAL A 538 -9.19 7.19 -1.33
C VAL A 538 -7.84 7.61 -1.91
N ALA A 539 -7.17 8.57 -1.28
CA ALA A 539 -5.87 9.05 -1.73
C ALA A 539 -4.78 7.95 -1.71
N ILE A 540 -4.79 7.10 -0.68
CA ILE A 540 -3.83 5.99 -0.54
C ILE A 540 -4.09 4.91 -1.58
N VAL A 541 -5.35 4.48 -1.76
CA VAL A 541 -5.69 3.42 -2.71
C VAL A 541 -5.46 3.88 -4.15
N MET A 542 -5.79 5.13 -4.51
CA MET A 542 -5.45 5.71 -5.82
C MET A 542 -3.94 5.66 -6.07
N ARG A 543 -3.12 6.12 -5.13
CA ARG A 543 -1.66 6.04 -5.23
C ARG A 543 -1.17 4.60 -5.39
N ASN A 544 -1.66 3.68 -4.57
CA ASN A 544 -1.28 2.28 -4.63
C ASN A 544 -1.64 1.67 -6.00
N TYR A 545 -2.83 1.98 -6.51
CA TYR A 545 -3.29 1.54 -7.82
C TYR A 545 -2.31 1.96 -8.93
N TRP A 546 -1.92 3.24 -8.97
CA TRP A 546 -0.94 3.73 -9.94
C TRP A 546 0.44 3.10 -9.79
N MET A 547 0.84 2.73 -8.56
CA MET A 547 2.10 2.02 -8.33
C MET A 547 2.05 0.58 -8.86
N TYR A 548 0.90 -0.11 -8.76
CA TYR A 548 0.73 -1.44 -9.36
C TYR A 548 0.62 -1.39 -10.89
N GLU A 549 -0.07 -0.40 -11.45
CA GLU A 549 -0.06 -0.16 -12.91
C GLU A 549 1.37 0.05 -13.41
N ARG A 550 2.14 0.86 -12.70
CA ARG A 550 3.53 1.10 -13.01
C ARG A 550 4.40 -0.16 -12.90
N GLN A 551 4.18 -0.99 -11.88
CA GLN A 551 4.87 -2.26 -11.71
C GLN A 551 4.65 -3.19 -12.91
N ALA A 552 3.47 -3.14 -13.53
CA ALA A 552 3.11 -3.87 -14.73
C ALA A 552 3.58 -3.15 -16.02
N ASN A 553 4.27 -2.02 -15.94
CA ASN A 553 4.55 -1.14 -17.08
C ASN A 553 3.29 -0.83 -17.90
N ALA A 554 2.16 -0.62 -17.21
CA ALA A 554 0.88 -0.31 -17.81
C ALA A 554 0.62 1.21 -17.78
N ALA A 555 -0.25 1.69 -18.69
CA ALA A 555 -0.77 3.04 -18.63
C ALA A 555 -1.56 3.27 -17.33
N SER A 556 -1.63 4.53 -16.90
CA SER A 556 -2.45 4.98 -15.76
C SER A 556 -3.57 5.94 -16.22
N PRO A 557 -4.64 5.45 -16.87
CA PRO A 557 -5.70 6.33 -17.36
C PRO A 557 -6.39 7.13 -16.26
N SER A 558 -6.51 6.55 -15.06
CA SER A 558 -7.09 7.24 -13.91
C SER A 558 -6.23 8.40 -13.40
N ARG A 559 -4.89 8.26 -13.44
CA ARG A 559 -3.97 9.35 -13.11
C ARG A 559 -4.02 10.46 -14.17
N MET A 560 -4.00 10.08 -15.43
CA MET A 560 -4.14 11.04 -16.55
C MET A 560 -5.46 11.84 -16.46
N ALA A 561 -6.57 11.14 -16.18
CA ALA A 561 -7.88 11.79 -16.01
C ALA A 561 -7.86 12.82 -14.87
N LEU A 562 -7.38 12.44 -13.68
CA LEU A 562 -7.28 13.36 -12.54
C LEU A 562 -6.33 14.54 -12.81
N ALA A 563 -5.19 14.30 -13.46
CA ALA A 563 -4.26 15.36 -13.83
C ALA A 563 -4.89 16.39 -14.81
N GLN A 564 -5.89 15.97 -15.58
CA GLN A 564 -6.66 16.80 -16.50
C GLN A 564 -7.99 17.30 -15.89
N ASN A 565 -8.19 17.18 -14.59
CA ASN A 565 -9.43 17.51 -13.86
C ASN A 565 -10.66 16.72 -14.32
N GLY A 566 -10.46 15.54 -14.93
CA GLY A 566 -11.53 14.65 -15.34
C GLY A 566 -11.80 13.56 -14.28
N TRP A 567 -13.04 13.08 -14.22
CA TRP A 567 -13.43 11.98 -13.36
C TRP A 567 -12.84 10.66 -13.88
N PRO A 568 -11.96 9.98 -13.12
CA PRO A 568 -11.53 8.65 -13.49
C PRO A 568 -12.67 7.66 -13.27
N LEU A 569 -12.89 6.79 -14.27
CA LEU A 569 -13.89 5.74 -14.20
C LEU A 569 -13.26 4.43 -13.73
N PHE A 570 -14.11 3.54 -13.24
CA PHE A 570 -13.73 2.19 -12.89
C PHE A 570 -13.08 1.50 -14.10
N PRO A 571 -11.90 0.86 -13.95
CA PRO A 571 -11.22 0.22 -15.06
C PRO A 571 -12.00 -1.00 -15.57
N ASP A 572 -12.03 -1.20 -16.88
CA ASP A 572 -12.56 -2.41 -17.48
C ASP A 572 -11.74 -3.62 -17.02
N GLY A 573 -12.40 -4.76 -16.82
CA GLY A 573 -11.76 -6.01 -16.37
C GLY A 573 -10.63 -6.53 -17.27
N ASN A 574 -10.45 -5.93 -18.45
CA ASN A 574 -9.35 -6.22 -19.37
C ASN A 574 -8.13 -5.30 -19.16
N GLY A 575 -8.16 -4.38 -18.18
CA GLY A 575 -7.10 -3.37 -17.98
C GLY A 575 -7.01 -2.35 -19.12
N LEU A 576 -7.91 -2.42 -20.08
CA LEU A 576 -8.05 -1.44 -21.15
C LEU A 576 -9.10 -0.42 -20.73
N ASN A 577 -8.68 0.65 -20.10
CA ASN A 577 -9.51 1.85 -20.05
C ASN A 577 -9.64 2.39 -21.48
N ASN A 578 -10.81 2.25 -22.06
CA ASN A 578 -11.14 2.81 -23.39
C ASN A 578 -11.24 4.34 -23.37
N GLY A 579 -10.36 5.04 -22.66
CA GLY A 579 -10.22 6.50 -22.71
C GLY A 579 -11.50 7.31 -22.45
N ARG A 580 -12.55 6.71 -21.87
CA ARG A 580 -13.78 7.42 -21.51
C ARG A 580 -13.53 8.28 -20.28
N VAL A 581 -13.05 9.46 -20.52
CA VAL A 581 -13.02 10.55 -19.53
C VAL A 581 -14.35 11.28 -19.64
N TYR A 582 -15.13 11.32 -18.56
CA TYR A 582 -16.22 12.30 -18.51
C TYR A 582 -15.58 13.67 -18.35
N MET A 583 -15.51 14.41 -19.46
CA MET A 583 -15.27 15.84 -19.39
C MET A 583 -16.51 16.45 -18.73
N SER A 584 -16.37 17.07 -17.57
CA SER A 584 -17.42 17.93 -17.04
C SER A 584 -17.67 19.00 -18.11
N ALA A 585 -18.88 19.06 -18.66
CA ALA A 585 -19.28 20.17 -19.47
C ALA A 585 -19.13 21.43 -18.60
N GLY A 586 -18.09 22.22 -18.89
CA GLY A 586 -17.87 23.48 -18.20
C GLY A 586 -19.13 24.30 -18.32
N GLY A 587 -19.81 24.52 -17.20
CA GLY A 587 -20.84 25.53 -17.13
C GLY A 587 -20.19 26.89 -17.38
N ASN A 588 -20.69 27.62 -18.35
CA ASN A 588 -20.38 29.02 -18.63
C ASN A 588 -20.57 29.91 -17.40
#